data_8e1935c0215e51e8550ee8f33c87f445
#
_entry.id   8e1935c0215e51e8550ee8f33c87f445
#
_cell.length_a   1.000
_cell.length_b   1.000
_cell.length_c   1.000
_cell.angle_alpha   90.00
_cell.angle_beta   90.00
_cell.angle_gamma   90.00
#
_symmetry.space_group_name_H-M   'P 1'
#
loop_
_entity.id
_entity.type
_entity.pdbx_description
1 polymer ?
#
loop_
_entity_poly.entity_id
_entity_poly.type
_entity_poly.pdbx_seq_one_letter_code
_entity_poly.pdbx_strand_id
1 'polypeptide(L)'
;MWFVGMTPHTAAAAWMGYDDDTSHEKGARFTGSTAARWWTDIMEQVLKNEAKDEFAVPEGISFAYINPATGKLAMPTERNKFWEAFIKGTDPKS
;
A
#
# COMPACT_ATOMS: atom_id res chain seq x y z
N MET A 1 14.84 10.35 1.23
CA MET A 1 13.53 9.91 0.76
C MET A 1 13.49 8.42 0.51
N TRP A 2 12.55 7.76 1.09
CA TRP A 2 12.36 6.32 0.99
C TRP A 2 11.09 5.98 0.25
N PHE A 3 11.12 4.88 -0.45
CA PHE A 3 9.94 4.16 -0.88
C PHE A 3 10.16 2.67 -0.65
N VAL A 4 9.20 2.02 -0.03
CA VAL A 4 9.22 0.57 0.20
C VAL A 4 7.98 -0.03 -0.43
N GLY A 5 8.17 -1.06 -1.20
CA GLY A 5 7.07 -1.78 -1.83
C GLY A 5 7.26 -3.28 -1.73
N MET A 6 6.17 -4.00 -1.84
CA MET A 6 6.23 -5.45 -1.73
C MET A 6 5.16 -6.14 -2.57
N THR A 7 5.49 -7.34 -3.00
CA THR A 7 4.56 -8.32 -3.55
C THR A 7 4.49 -9.49 -2.56
N PRO A 8 3.65 -10.51 -2.80
CA PRO A 8 3.66 -11.70 -1.95
C PRO A 8 5.01 -12.43 -1.89
N HIS A 9 5.89 -12.21 -2.87
CA HIS A 9 7.15 -12.95 -2.99
C HIS A 9 8.40 -12.09 -2.85
N THR A 10 8.27 -10.77 -2.95
CA THR A 10 9.43 -9.87 -3.02
C THR A 10 9.15 -8.58 -2.27
N ALA A 11 10.13 -8.10 -1.54
CA ALA A 11 10.10 -6.77 -0.94
C ALA A 11 11.33 -6.00 -1.38
N ALA A 12 11.17 -4.72 -1.66
CA ALA A 12 12.28 -3.88 -2.10
C ALA A 12 12.10 -2.46 -1.56
N ALA A 13 13.21 -1.83 -1.27
CA ALA A 13 13.23 -0.45 -0.80
C ALA A 13 14.16 0.38 -1.69
N ALA A 14 13.77 1.61 -1.93
CA ALA A 14 14.57 2.59 -2.64
C ALA A 14 14.81 3.80 -1.74
N TRP A 15 16.02 4.27 -1.73
CA TRP A 15 16.39 5.48 -1.00
C TRP A 15 17.08 6.46 -1.94
N MET A 16 16.70 7.71 -1.82
CA MET A 16 17.31 8.82 -2.55
C MET A 16 17.61 9.93 -1.57
N GLY A 17 18.81 10.49 -1.67
CA GLY A 17 19.20 11.56 -0.77
C GLY A 17 20.64 11.94 -0.96
N TYR A 18 21.12 12.80 -0.10
CA TYR A 18 22.52 13.21 -0.05
C TYR A 18 23.23 12.47 1.08
N ASP A 19 24.54 12.28 0.91
CA ASP A 19 25.38 11.61 1.91
C ASP A 19 25.51 12.40 3.22
N ASP A 20 25.25 13.70 3.17
CA ASP A 20 25.26 14.57 4.33
C ASP A 20 23.88 15.23 4.51
N ASP A 21 23.74 16.02 5.56
CA ASP A 21 22.50 16.75 5.84
C ASP A 21 22.33 17.99 4.96
N THR A 22 22.88 17.98 3.76
CA THR A 22 22.76 19.08 2.82
C THR A 22 21.29 19.36 2.54
N SER A 23 20.93 20.64 2.66
CA SER A 23 19.58 21.08 2.42
C SER A 23 19.13 20.76 1.00
N HIS A 24 17.96 20.17 0.86
CA HIS A 24 17.33 19.90 -0.43
C HIS A 24 16.88 21.17 -1.15
N GLU A 25 17.08 22.35 -0.53
CA GLU A 25 16.67 23.65 -1.08
C GLU A 25 17.51 24.08 -2.27
N LYS A 26 18.72 23.56 -2.40
CA LYS A 26 19.67 23.99 -3.44
C LYS A 26 19.80 23.05 -4.62
N GLY A 27 18.97 22.00 -4.69
CA GLY A 27 19.09 21.01 -5.76
C GLY A 27 17.77 20.37 -6.12
N ALA A 28 17.85 19.21 -6.76
CA ALA A 28 16.67 18.45 -7.09
C ALA A 28 15.88 18.11 -5.82
N ARG A 29 14.59 18.36 -5.84
CA ARG A 29 13.71 17.99 -4.74
C ARG A 29 13.31 16.53 -4.89
N PHE A 30 13.70 15.73 -3.92
CA PHE A 30 13.28 14.34 -3.86
C PHE A 30 12.04 14.24 -2.99
N THR A 31 11.00 13.63 -3.53
CA THR A 31 9.77 13.33 -2.79
C THR A 31 9.57 11.82 -2.74
N GLY A 32 8.62 11.38 -1.92
CA GLY A 32 8.23 9.99 -1.92
C GLY A 32 7.79 9.50 -3.29
N SER A 33 7.13 10.37 -4.06
CA SER A 33 6.73 10.07 -5.43
C SER A 33 7.90 9.85 -6.37
N THR A 34 8.99 10.60 -6.19
CA THR A 34 10.22 10.43 -6.98
C THR A 34 10.83 9.06 -6.72
N ALA A 35 10.97 8.70 -5.45
CA ALA A 35 11.50 7.39 -5.07
C ALA A 35 10.59 6.25 -5.55
N ALA A 36 9.28 6.42 -5.46
CA ALA A 36 8.30 5.43 -5.93
C ALA A 36 8.40 5.20 -7.43
N ARG A 37 8.57 6.27 -8.22
CA ARG A 37 8.71 6.16 -9.67
C ARG A 37 9.98 5.41 -10.04
N TRP A 38 11.09 5.73 -9.42
CA TRP A 38 12.35 5.04 -9.65
C TRP A 38 12.25 3.57 -9.24
N TRP A 39 11.65 3.31 -8.09
CA TRP A 39 11.38 1.95 -7.62
C TRP A 39 10.56 1.16 -8.64
N THR A 40 9.50 1.78 -9.17
CA THR A 40 8.62 1.14 -10.14
C THR A 40 9.37 0.76 -11.41
N ASP A 41 10.19 1.67 -11.94
CA ASP A 41 10.96 1.42 -13.16
C ASP A 41 11.92 0.24 -13.00
N ILE A 42 12.57 0.15 -11.86
CA ILE A 42 13.48 -0.95 -11.55
C ILE A 42 12.71 -2.26 -11.34
N MET A 43 11.65 -2.20 -10.56
CA MET A 43 10.89 -3.39 -10.19
C MET A 43 10.10 -3.97 -11.36
N GLU A 44 9.71 -3.18 -12.34
CA GLU A 44 9.14 -3.71 -13.58
C GLU A 44 10.07 -4.74 -14.24
N GLN A 45 11.36 -4.47 -14.23
CA GLN A 45 12.35 -5.38 -14.79
C GLN A 45 12.59 -6.58 -13.88
N VAL A 46 12.73 -6.34 -12.59
CA VAL A 46 13.01 -7.38 -11.59
C VAL A 46 11.86 -8.38 -11.50
N LEU A 47 10.62 -7.89 -11.52
CA LEU A 47 9.43 -8.70 -11.31
C LEU A 47 8.81 -9.24 -12.60
N LYS A 48 9.47 -9.02 -13.73
CA LYS A 48 8.94 -9.35 -15.06
C LYS A 48 8.45 -10.80 -15.16
N ASN A 49 9.16 -11.72 -14.54
CA ASN A 49 8.84 -13.16 -14.58
C ASN A 49 8.22 -13.68 -13.29
N GLU A 50 7.94 -12.79 -12.33
CA GLU A 50 7.28 -13.20 -11.09
C GLU A 50 5.79 -13.44 -11.34
N ALA A 51 5.26 -14.50 -10.72
CA ALA A 51 3.84 -14.78 -10.78
C ALA A 51 3.05 -13.61 -10.15
N LYS A 52 1.94 -13.24 -10.81
CA LYS A 52 1.07 -12.16 -10.31
C LYS A 52 0.09 -12.74 -9.31
N ASP A 53 0.58 -13.02 -8.12
CA ASP A 53 -0.23 -13.54 -7.04
C ASP A 53 -0.74 -12.40 -6.16
N GLU A 54 -1.88 -12.62 -5.53
CA GLU A 54 -2.39 -11.73 -4.51
C GLU A 54 -1.86 -12.15 -3.15
N PHE A 55 -1.88 -11.22 -2.20
CA PHE A 55 -1.54 -11.55 -0.82
C PHE A 55 -2.55 -12.53 -0.26
N ALA A 56 -2.07 -13.58 0.39
CA ALA A 56 -2.95 -14.54 1.02
C ALA A 56 -3.68 -13.91 2.19
N VAL A 57 -4.97 -14.24 2.33
CA VAL A 57 -5.76 -13.82 3.49
C VAL A 57 -5.49 -14.79 4.62
N PRO A 58 -4.93 -14.32 5.76
CA PRO A 58 -4.69 -15.22 6.89
C PRO A 58 -5.98 -15.82 7.43
N GLU A 59 -5.86 -17.00 8.02
CA GLU A 59 -6.97 -17.61 8.74
C GLU A 59 -7.39 -16.69 9.91
N GLY A 60 -8.68 -16.60 10.16
CA GLY A 60 -9.19 -15.72 11.22
C GLY A 60 -9.46 -14.28 10.80
N ILE A 61 -9.31 -13.97 9.50
CA ILE A 61 -9.64 -12.65 8.95
C ILE A 61 -10.93 -12.76 8.15
N SER A 62 -11.81 -11.79 8.35
CA SER A 62 -13.03 -11.63 7.56
C SER A 62 -13.07 -10.23 6.96
N PHE A 63 -13.90 -10.04 5.94
CA PHE A 63 -14.03 -8.77 5.24
C PHE A 63 -15.48 -8.30 5.28
N ALA A 64 -15.66 -6.99 5.28
CA ALA A 64 -16.97 -6.38 5.20
C ALA A 64 -16.89 -5.02 4.53
N TYR A 65 -17.97 -4.61 3.86
CA TYR A 65 -18.10 -3.25 3.37
C TYR A 65 -18.53 -2.33 4.49
N ILE A 66 -17.80 -1.26 4.67
CA ILE A 66 -17.98 -0.29 5.75
C ILE A 66 -18.33 1.06 5.17
N ASN A 67 -19.29 1.74 5.79
CA ASN A 67 -19.58 3.14 5.51
C ASN A 67 -18.56 4.01 6.27
N PRO A 68 -17.70 4.76 5.59
CA PRO A 68 -16.65 5.52 6.26
C PRO A 68 -17.18 6.66 7.14
N ALA A 69 -18.40 7.14 6.88
CA ALA A 69 -18.99 8.22 7.67
C ALA A 69 -19.51 7.73 9.02
N THR A 70 -19.96 6.48 9.10
CA THR A 70 -20.58 5.94 10.31
C THR A 70 -19.74 4.88 11.02
N GLY A 71 -18.81 4.25 10.31
CA GLY A 71 -18.06 3.10 10.81
C GLY A 71 -18.89 1.82 10.92
N LYS A 72 -20.09 1.82 10.38
CA LYS A 72 -21.00 0.67 10.43
C LYS A 72 -21.01 -0.07 9.11
N LEU A 73 -21.64 -1.23 9.07
CA LEU A 73 -21.82 -1.97 7.83
C LEU A 73 -22.53 -1.10 6.80
N ALA A 74 -21.97 -1.08 5.60
CA ALA A 74 -22.57 -0.37 4.48
C ALA A 74 -23.72 -1.20 3.89
N MET A 75 -24.78 -0.50 3.48
CA MET A 75 -25.86 -1.14 2.72
C MET A 75 -25.41 -1.40 1.29
N PRO A 76 -25.93 -2.42 0.63
CA PRO A 76 -25.54 -2.72 -0.75
C PRO A 76 -25.71 -1.55 -1.72
N THR A 77 -26.68 -0.67 -1.45
CA THR A 77 -26.97 0.49 -2.30
C THR A 77 -26.08 1.69 -2.04
N GLU A 78 -25.32 1.69 -0.96
CA GLU A 78 -24.43 2.81 -0.65
C GLU A 78 -23.27 2.87 -1.62
N ARG A 79 -22.98 4.06 -2.14
CA ARG A 79 -21.87 4.27 -3.08
C ARG A 79 -20.56 4.51 -2.35
N ASN A 80 -20.61 5.22 -1.22
CA ASN A 80 -19.44 5.56 -0.44
C ASN A 80 -19.19 4.47 0.59
N LYS A 81 -18.56 3.39 0.17
CA LYS A 81 -18.22 2.25 1.02
C LYS A 81 -16.85 1.73 0.65
N PHE A 82 -16.18 1.11 1.60
CA PHE A 82 -14.89 0.47 1.35
C PHE A 82 -14.85 -0.93 1.94
N TRP A 83 -14.02 -1.76 1.33
CA TRP A 83 -13.79 -3.14 1.74
C TRP A 83 -12.73 -3.16 2.82
N GLU A 84 -13.08 -3.64 4.02
CA GLU A 84 -12.20 -3.60 5.18
C GLU A 84 -12.01 -4.99 5.76
N ALA A 85 -10.79 -5.26 6.26
CA ALA A 85 -10.43 -6.51 6.89
C ALA A 85 -10.63 -6.40 8.41
N PHE A 86 -11.13 -7.47 9.00
CA PHE A 86 -11.36 -7.56 10.44
C PHE A 86 -10.87 -8.90 10.98
N ILE A 87 -10.43 -8.91 12.22
CA ILE A 87 -10.29 -10.15 12.94
C ILE A 87 -11.70 -10.73 13.09
N LYS A 88 -11.86 -12.02 12.82
CA LYS A 88 -13.16 -12.69 12.87
C LYS A 88 -13.87 -12.39 14.19
N GLY A 89 -15.11 -11.94 14.10
CA GLY A 89 -15.91 -11.58 15.27
C GLY A 89 -15.78 -10.13 15.72
N THR A 90 -14.87 -9.34 15.13
CA THR A 90 -14.71 -7.91 15.48
C THR A 90 -15.36 -6.97 14.47
N ASP A 91 -15.86 -7.49 13.37
CA ASP A 91 -16.55 -6.70 12.36
C ASP A 91 -17.86 -6.11 12.91
N PRO A 92 -18.27 -4.93 12.44
CA PRO A 92 -19.54 -4.34 12.84
C PRO A 92 -20.70 -5.26 12.47
N LYS A 93 -21.72 -5.33 13.34
CA LYS A 93 -22.89 -6.18 13.10
C LYS A 93 -24.06 -5.41 12.47
N SER A 94 -23.91 -4.10 12.38
CA SER A 94 -24.92 -3.26 11.75
C SER A 94 -24.32 -1.95 11.27
#